data_54858bd61e0e12e4ad333801538f8443
#
_entry.id   54858bd61e0e12e4ad333801538f8443
#
_cell.length_a   1.000
_cell.length_b   1.000
_cell.length_c   1.000
_cell.angle_alpha   90.00
_cell.angle_beta   90.00
_cell.angle_gamma   90.00
#
_symmetry.space_group_name_H-M   'P 1'
#
loop_
_entity.id
_entity.type
_entity.pdbx_description
1 polymer ?
#
loop_
_entity_poly.entity_id
_entity_poly.type
_entity_poly.pdbx_seq_one_letter_code
_entity_poly.pdbx_strand_id
1 'polypeptide(L)'
;MKKILTDFGQAIKHGDLFTGLSLLIMGMGYWGRGQIVKGLIVTLTEAGFFLFTGKVSLQYISKLGTLGTVQREEVLDLVTLTKKVNDFDNSLQILLFGIVGILIIVAFIAYYISNMVSVYELQKLKNEGKHINSFKEDLGELLNEKFHITLLTLPALGVILINVIPIIFMICIAFTNYDRDHQPPTYLFTWVGVENFISLFTSTATSTFGYVFVRVLAWTLVWAPIATFTTYFGGIMLAKLINDRQVRFKKMWRTFFVITIAIPQFVTLLLIGKMFSDYGIINSICLKIGLVDFLQKIGLISEGMRYIPFLSKPGWAHIMIILINLWVAIPFQMLSATGILLNIPADQLESARIDGASERQIFAKIIMPYIFFITGPSLVTSLISNINNFNVIYLLTSDYITPSLKFANSSSKEVDLLVTWLFTLTNSDSNYKMASVIGIIVFLICALGTLLSFSRLLKDNREEDFQ
;
A
#
# COMPACT_ATOMS: atom_id res chain seq x y z
N MET A 1 13.24 -15.88 -19.55
CA MET A 1 14.41 -16.17 -18.69
C MET A 1 15.25 -17.35 -19.22
N LYS A 2 14.71 -18.56 -19.47
CA LYS A 2 15.51 -19.69 -20.03
C LYS A 2 16.23 -19.32 -21.33
N LYS A 3 15.56 -18.66 -22.29
CA LYS A 3 16.16 -18.25 -23.58
C LYS A 3 17.35 -17.30 -23.36
N ILE A 4 17.22 -16.28 -22.51
CA ILE A 4 18.29 -15.31 -22.22
C ILE A 4 19.52 -16.00 -21.63
N LEU A 5 19.34 -16.93 -20.68
CA LEU A 5 20.44 -17.70 -20.10
C LEU A 5 21.11 -18.64 -21.11
N THR A 6 20.33 -19.22 -22.02
CA THR A 6 20.86 -20.04 -23.13
C THR A 6 21.69 -19.19 -24.10
N ASP A 7 21.15 -18.03 -24.50
CA ASP A 7 21.84 -17.09 -25.39
C ASP A 7 23.11 -16.52 -24.76
N PHE A 8 23.07 -16.21 -23.44
CA PHE A 8 24.26 -15.83 -22.67
C PHE A 8 25.34 -16.93 -22.67
N GLY A 9 24.93 -18.19 -22.46
CA GLY A 9 25.85 -19.34 -22.55
C GLY A 9 26.46 -19.51 -23.95
N GLN A 10 25.67 -19.25 -25.01
CA GLN A 10 26.18 -19.26 -26.40
C GLN A 10 27.13 -18.10 -26.69
N ALA A 11 26.85 -16.88 -26.11
CA ALA A 11 27.74 -15.74 -26.25
C ALA A 11 29.14 -16.02 -25.68
N ILE A 12 29.22 -16.78 -24.59
CA ILE A 12 30.50 -17.17 -23.98
C ILE A 12 31.22 -18.23 -24.83
N LYS A 13 30.47 -19.20 -25.39
CA LYS A 13 31.08 -20.34 -26.14
C LYS A 13 31.45 -20.00 -27.58
N HIS A 14 30.65 -19.18 -28.24
CA HIS A 14 30.74 -18.91 -29.68
C HIS A 14 30.92 -17.41 -30.00
N GLY A 15 31.26 -16.61 -28.97
CA GLY A 15 31.55 -15.18 -29.13
C GLY A 15 32.83 -14.96 -29.91
N ASP A 16 32.84 -13.95 -30.82
CA ASP A 16 34.04 -13.45 -31.47
C ASP A 16 34.95 -12.69 -30.48
N LEU A 17 36.12 -12.22 -30.95
CA LEU A 17 37.07 -11.48 -30.12
C LEU A 17 36.42 -10.29 -29.36
N PHE A 18 35.58 -9.53 -30.05
CA PHE A 18 34.92 -8.35 -29.45
C PHE A 18 33.83 -8.75 -28.48
N THR A 19 33.10 -9.83 -28.71
CA THR A 19 32.13 -10.39 -27.76
C THR A 19 32.85 -10.95 -26.53
N GLY A 20 33.99 -11.61 -26.70
CA GLY A 20 34.83 -12.09 -25.60
C GLY A 20 35.43 -10.94 -24.77
N LEU A 21 35.90 -9.87 -25.41
CA LEU A 21 36.39 -8.67 -24.70
C LEU A 21 35.28 -7.96 -23.93
N SER A 22 34.02 -8.07 -24.35
CA SER A 22 32.89 -7.52 -23.64
C SER A 22 32.59 -8.20 -22.29
N LEU A 23 33.19 -9.36 -22.02
CA LEU A 23 33.17 -9.96 -20.66
C LEU A 23 34.01 -9.17 -19.67
N LEU A 24 35.02 -8.43 -20.13
CA LEU A 24 35.90 -7.61 -19.28
C LEU A 24 35.50 -6.14 -19.30
N ILE A 25 35.16 -5.60 -20.47
CA ILE A 25 34.72 -4.21 -20.67
C ILE A 25 33.45 -4.26 -21.53
N MET A 26 32.30 -4.05 -20.94
CA MET A 26 30.99 -4.27 -21.55
C MET A 26 30.79 -3.53 -22.88
N GLY A 27 31.44 -2.38 -23.08
CA GLY A 27 31.32 -1.56 -24.29
C GLY A 27 32.10 -2.06 -25.50
N MET A 28 33.08 -2.96 -25.32
CA MET A 28 33.97 -3.43 -26.41
C MET A 28 33.21 -4.06 -27.58
N GLY A 29 32.17 -4.81 -27.29
CA GLY A 29 31.37 -5.45 -28.34
C GLY A 29 30.61 -4.47 -29.23
N TYR A 30 30.27 -3.30 -28.73
CA TYR A 30 29.65 -2.22 -29.50
C TYR A 30 30.70 -1.47 -30.33
N TRP A 31 31.86 -1.17 -29.76
CA TRP A 31 32.96 -0.50 -30.49
C TRP A 31 33.45 -1.30 -31.67
N GLY A 32 33.63 -2.63 -31.53
CA GLY A 32 34.02 -3.51 -32.61
C GLY A 32 32.98 -3.63 -33.75
N ARG A 33 31.77 -3.06 -33.53
CA ARG A 33 30.68 -3.09 -34.52
C ARG A 33 30.23 -1.69 -34.94
N GLY A 34 31.03 -0.66 -34.64
CA GLY A 34 30.79 0.75 -35.04
C GLY A 34 29.80 1.54 -34.19
N GLN A 35 29.24 0.95 -33.13
CA GLN A 35 28.33 1.66 -32.20
C GLN A 35 29.11 2.37 -31.08
N ILE A 36 29.93 3.38 -31.45
CA ILE A 36 30.87 4.04 -30.53
C ILE A 36 30.18 4.67 -29.33
N VAL A 37 29.10 5.43 -29.57
CA VAL A 37 28.38 6.15 -28.50
C VAL A 37 27.74 5.19 -27.50
N LYS A 38 27.11 4.11 -28.00
CA LYS A 38 26.50 3.08 -27.15
C LYS A 38 27.55 2.35 -26.31
N GLY A 39 28.68 1.98 -26.94
CA GLY A 39 29.82 1.38 -26.23
C GLY A 39 30.36 2.29 -25.13
N LEU A 40 30.47 3.60 -25.38
CA LEU A 40 30.93 4.57 -24.37
C LEU A 40 29.96 4.66 -23.20
N ILE A 41 28.64 4.76 -23.45
CA ILE A 41 27.61 4.82 -22.41
C ILE A 41 27.67 3.56 -21.55
N VAL A 42 27.73 2.38 -22.16
CA VAL A 42 27.80 1.09 -21.45
C VAL A 42 29.05 0.99 -20.59
N THR A 43 30.22 1.39 -21.11
CA THR A 43 31.48 1.39 -20.33
C THR A 43 31.47 2.40 -19.20
N LEU A 44 30.89 3.57 -19.40
CA LEU A 44 30.73 4.57 -18.32
C LEU A 44 29.77 4.06 -17.22
N THR A 45 28.71 3.36 -17.59
CA THR A 45 27.80 2.72 -16.63
C THR A 45 28.51 1.64 -15.81
N GLU A 46 29.32 0.81 -16.48
CA GLU A 46 30.17 -0.20 -15.83
C GLU A 46 31.17 0.42 -14.85
N ALA A 47 31.92 1.43 -15.30
CA ALA A 47 32.89 2.14 -14.46
C ALA A 47 32.20 2.83 -13.26
N GLY A 48 31.06 3.46 -13.48
CA GLY A 48 30.24 4.05 -12.44
C GLY A 48 29.77 3.01 -11.41
N PHE A 49 29.34 1.85 -11.86
CA PHE A 49 28.95 0.74 -10.98
C PHE A 49 30.13 0.26 -10.10
N PHE A 50 31.30 0.03 -10.68
CA PHE A 50 32.47 -0.41 -9.89
C PHE A 50 32.95 0.66 -8.91
N LEU A 51 32.95 1.93 -9.31
CA LEU A 51 33.31 3.04 -8.41
C LEU A 51 32.31 3.17 -7.25
N PHE A 52 31.01 3.10 -7.54
CA PHE A 52 29.96 3.15 -6.50
C PHE A 52 30.02 1.94 -5.58
N THR A 53 30.16 0.74 -6.14
CA THR A 53 30.23 -0.50 -5.36
C THR A 53 31.47 -0.50 -4.46
N GLY A 54 32.66 -0.16 -5.00
CA GLY A 54 33.90 -0.15 -4.24
C GLY A 54 33.97 0.92 -3.17
N LYS A 55 33.48 2.14 -3.44
CA LYS A 55 33.57 3.25 -2.48
C LYS A 55 32.39 3.33 -1.50
N VAL A 56 31.21 2.85 -1.89
CA VAL A 56 29.99 3.03 -1.08
C VAL A 56 29.40 1.68 -0.68
N SER A 57 28.98 0.84 -1.64
CA SER A 57 28.19 -0.34 -1.32
C SER A 57 28.90 -1.36 -0.43
N LEU A 58 30.16 -1.68 -0.72
CA LEU A 58 30.90 -2.74 -0.02
C LEU A 58 31.07 -2.44 1.48
N GLN A 59 31.28 -1.19 1.86
CA GLN A 59 31.44 -0.82 3.27
C GLN A 59 30.13 -1.04 4.08
N TYR A 60 28.97 -0.83 3.47
CA TYR A 60 27.69 -1.08 4.12
C TYR A 60 27.28 -2.54 4.06
N ILE A 61 27.51 -3.22 2.91
CA ILE A 61 27.19 -4.64 2.75
C ILE A 61 28.00 -5.50 3.72
N SER A 62 29.30 -5.18 3.92
CA SER A 62 30.15 -5.93 4.86
C SER A 62 29.67 -5.84 6.31
N LYS A 63 28.97 -4.76 6.68
CA LYS A 63 28.41 -4.54 8.02
C LYS A 63 26.96 -4.99 8.17
N LEU A 64 26.29 -5.47 7.11
CA LEU A 64 24.88 -5.90 7.17
C LEU A 64 24.65 -7.05 8.17
N GLY A 65 25.63 -7.93 8.32
CA GLY A 65 25.49 -9.07 9.26
C GLY A 65 25.40 -8.66 10.73
N THR A 66 26.07 -7.56 11.12
CA THR A 66 26.11 -7.06 12.50
C THR A 66 25.25 -5.81 12.71
N LEU A 67 24.91 -5.10 11.62
CA LEU A 67 24.27 -3.77 11.62
C LEU A 67 25.08 -2.69 12.35
N GLY A 68 26.39 -2.90 12.46
CA GLY A 68 27.32 -2.02 13.15
C GLY A 68 27.76 -2.57 14.51
N THR A 69 28.93 -2.16 14.95
CA THR A 69 29.55 -2.60 16.21
C THR A 69 30.07 -1.45 17.07
N VAL A 70 30.28 -0.28 16.47
CA VAL A 70 30.84 0.88 17.15
C VAL A 70 29.73 1.88 17.49
N GLN A 71 29.43 2.02 18.77
CA GLN A 71 28.46 3.00 19.25
C GLN A 71 29.03 4.42 19.22
N ARG A 72 28.16 5.41 19.15
CA ARG A 72 28.51 6.81 19.27
C ARG A 72 28.89 7.16 20.68
N GLU A 73 30.14 7.62 20.88
CA GLU A 73 30.64 8.09 22.15
C GLU A 73 31.19 9.50 22.00
N GLU A 74 30.96 10.36 23.02
CA GLU A 74 31.55 11.69 23.10
C GLU A 74 32.81 11.59 23.97
N VAL A 75 33.95 11.70 23.35
CA VAL A 75 35.25 11.70 24.03
C VAL A 75 35.73 13.13 24.21
N LEU A 76 36.11 13.50 25.44
CA LEU A 76 36.72 14.79 25.69
C LEU A 76 38.17 14.77 25.19
N ASP A 77 38.46 15.58 24.18
CA ASP A 77 39.85 15.80 23.74
C ASP A 77 40.55 16.67 24.78
N LEU A 78 41.43 16.08 25.56
CA LEU A 78 42.15 16.74 26.64
C LEU A 78 43.12 17.83 26.15
N VAL A 79 43.47 17.83 24.86
CA VAL A 79 44.37 18.85 24.25
C VAL A 79 43.60 20.09 23.85
N THR A 80 42.44 19.92 23.22
CA THR A 80 41.60 21.01 22.73
C THR A 80 40.48 21.42 23.69
N LEU A 81 40.27 20.65 24.76
CA LEU A 81 39.13 20.77 25.71
C LEU A 81 37.78 20.79 25.01
N THR A 82 37.70 20.23 23.81
CA THR A 82 36.46 20.10 23.04
C THR A 82 35.96 18.66 23.07
N LYS A 83 34.64 18.47 23.05
CA LYS A 83 34.04 17.16 22.87
C LYS A 83 34.16 16.75 21.42
N LYS A 84 34.86 15.65 21.15
CA LYS A 84 34.91 15.01 19.83
C LYS A 84 34.05 13.75 19.86
N VAL A 85 33.35 13.52 18.77
CA VAL A 85 32.60 12.29 18.56
C VAL A 85 33.49 11.29 17.84
N ASN A 86 33.52 10.04 18.32
CA ASN A 86 34.25 8.95 17.65
C ASN A 86 33.67 8.65 16.26
N ASP A 87 34.42 7.92 15.43
CA ASP A 87 33.85 7.30 14.24
C ASP A 87 32.89 6.20 14.70
N PHE A 88 31.59 6.36 14.42
CA PHE A 88 30.52 5.47 14.88
C PHE A 88 29.75 4.86 13.71
N ASP A 89 29.16 3.73 13.96
CA ASP A 89 28.25 3.05 13.04
C ASP A 89 26.82 3.59 13.17
N ASN A 90 26.08 3.56 12.07
CA ASN A 90 24.67 3.88 12.07
C ASN A 90 23.89 2.70 11.45
N SER A 91 23.23 1.90 12.28
CA SER A 91 22.52 0.69 11.86
C SER A 91 21.46 0.98 10.79
N LEU A 92 20.80 2.16 10.85
CA LEU A 92 19.79 2.55 9.86
C LEU A 92 20.43 2.78 8.48
N GLN A 93 21.55 3.49 8.44
CA GLN A 93 22.29 3.73 7.19
C GLN A 93 22.89 2.43 6.65
N ILE A 94 23.43 1.58 7.52
CA ILE A 94 23.99 0.28 7.13
C ILE A 94 22.91 -0.59 6.49
N LEU A 95 21.73 -0.68 7.11
CA LEU A 95 20.62 -1.46 6.59
C LEU A 95 20.12 -0.88 5.25
N LEU A 96 19.86 0.43 5.19
CA LEU A 96 19.31 1.07 4.00
C LEU A 96 20.28 1.01 2.80
N PHE A 97 21.52 1.49 2.98
CA PHE A 97 22.51 1.48 1.91
C PHE A 97 23.01 0.08 1.58
N GLY A 98 23.01 -0.84 2.54
CA GLY A 98 23.30 -2.25 2.31
C GLY A 98 22.25 -2.90 1.40
N ILE A 99 20.94 -2.70 1.67
CA ILE A 99 19.85 -3.19 0.81
C ILE A 99 19.94 -2.56 -0.58
N VAL A 100 20.09 -1.24 -0.66
CA VAL A 100 20.22 -0.54 -1.95
C VAL A 100 21.46 -1.04 -2.71
N GLY A 101 22.58 -1.25 -2.03
CA GLY A 101 23.79 -1.81 -2.63
C GLY A 101 23.57 -3.20 -3.23
N ILE A 102 22.90 -4.10 -2.50
CA ILE A 102 22.56 -5.44 -3.01
C ILE A 102 21.64 -5.34 -4.23
N LEU A 103 20.61 -4.48 -4.18
CA LEU A 103 19.68 -4.30 -5.30
C LEU A 103 20.39 -3.75 -6.54
N ILE A 104 21.33 -2.81 -6.39
CA ILE A 104 22.13 -2.29 -7.49
C ILE A 104 23.02 -3.39 -8.07
N ILE A 105 23.63 -4.25 -7.23
CA ILE A 105 24.43 -5.39 -7.70
C ILE A 105 23.56 -6.37 -8.51
N VAL A 106 22.38 -6.73 -8.00
CA VAL A 106 21.45 -7.62 -8.70
C VAL A 106 20.99 -7.01 -10.03
N ALA A 107 20.65 -5.73 -10.05
CA ALA A 107 20.27 -4.99 -11.25
C ALA A 107 21.42 -4.95 -12.27
N PHE A 108 22.64 -4.72 -11.80
CA PHE A 108 23.81 -4.72 -12.66
C PHE A 108 24.12 -6.09 -13.25
N ILE A 109 24.00 -7.17 -12.49
CA ILE A 109 24.14 -8.55 -13.00
C ILE A 109 23.11 -8.81 -14.09
N ALA A 110 21.85 -8.43 -13.89
CA ALA A 110 20.81 -8.57 -14.90
C ALA A 110 21.12 -7.75 -16.16
N TYR A 111 21.58 -6.51 -15.99
CA TYR A 111 22.03 -5.63 -17.08
C TYR A 111 23.23 -6.21 -17.82
N TYR A 112 24.23 -6.74 -17.11
CA TYR A 112 25.40 -7.38 -17.69
C TYR A 112 25.03 -8.57 -18.57
N ILE A 113 24.17 -9.47 -18.06
CA ILE A 113 23.68 -10.62 -18.82
C ILE A 113 22.94 -10.17 -20.09
N SER A 114 22.03 -9.18 -19.94
CA SER A 114 21.27 -8.62 -21.07
C SER A 114 22.19 -7.98 -22.11
N ASN A 115 23.20 -7.23 -21.65
CA ASN A 115 24.19 -6.61 -22.53
C ASN A 115 24.98 -7.64 -23.34
N MET A 116 25.42 -8.73 -22.70
CA MET A 116 26.16 -9.81 -23.38
C MET A 116 25.32 -10.50 -24.46
N VAL A 117 24.02 -10.72 -24.17
CA VAL A 117 23.08 -11.26 -25.16
C VAL A 117 22.93 -10.30 -26.34
N SER A 118 22.76 -9.01 -26.09
CA SER A 118 22.64 -7.98 -27.13
C SER A 118 23.89 -7.88 -27.99
N VAL A 119 25.07 -7.96 -27.40
CA VAL A 119 26.35 -7.96 -28.12
C VAL A 119 26.48 -9.21 -29.01
N TYR A 120 26.03 -10.38 -28.54
CA TYR A 120 26.04 -11.60 -29.30
C TYR A 120 25.02 -11.58 -30.46
N GLU A 121 23.87 -10.99 -30.27
CA GLU A 121 22.91 -10.76 -31.36
C GLU A 121 23.49 -9.85 -32.44
N LEU A 122 24.19 -8.79 -32.06
CA LEU A 122 24.90 -7.94 -33.01
C LEU A 122 26.01 -8.70 -33.79
N GLN A 123 26.70 -9.65 -33.13
CA GLN A 123 27.63 -10.55 -33.82
C GLN A 123 26.96 -11.39 -34.91
N LYS A 124 25.80 -11.98 -34.60
CA LYS A 124 25.01 -12.77 -35.55
C LYS A 124 24.59 -11.91 -36.75
N LEU A 125 24.06 -10.71 -36.50
CA LEU A 125 23.66 -9.75 -37.54
C LEU A 125 24.85 -9.41 -38.47
N LYS A 126 26.04 -9.14 -37.87
CA LYS A 126 27.24 -8.85 -38.61
C LYS A 126 27.68 -10.02 -39.50
N ASN A 127 27.63 -11.26 -38.99
CA ASN A 127 28.00 -12.47 -39.69
C ASN A 127 27.03 -12.78 -40.85
N GLU A 128 25.75 -12.42 -40.68
CA GLU A 128 24.72 -12.55 -41.71
C GLU A 128 24.73 -11.41 -42.74
N GLY A 129 25.62 -10.43 -42.60
CA GLY A 129 25.68 -9.24 -43.47
C GLY A 129 24.48 -8.33 -43.36
N LYS A 130 23.71 -8.42 -42.25
CA LYS A 130 22.56 -7.55 -41.97
C LYS A 130 22.99 -6.21 -41.45
N HIS A 131 22.14 -5.21 -41.64
CA HIS A 131 22.36 -3.86 -41.14
C HIS A 131 22.43 -3.87 -39.59
N ILE A 132 23.40 -3.14 -39.06
CA ILE A 132 23.52 -2.87 -37.62
C ILE A 132 23.11 -1.44 -37.40
N ASN A 133 22.13 -1.23 -36.53
CA ASN A 133 21.60 0.09 -36.21
C ASN A 133 22.70 1.00 -35.64
N SER A 134 22.74 2.24 -36.07
CA SER A 134 23.48 3.30 -35.42
C SER A 134 22.81 3.71 -34.10
N PHE A 135 23.51 4.44 -33.23
CA PHE A 135 22.93 4.95 -31.99
C PHE A 135 21.66 5.81 -32.22
N LYS A 136 21.65 6.57 -33.34
CA LYS A 136 20.48 7.40 -33.70
C LYS A 136 19.29 6.56 -34.12
N GLU A 137 19.51 5.45 -34.82
CA GLU A 137 18.47 4.51 -35.20
C GLU A 137 17.93 3.77 -33.97
N ASP A 138 18.80 3.28 -33.06
CA ASP A 138 18.39 2.68 -31.77
C ASP A 138 17.53 3.65 -30.95
N LEU A 139 17.91 4.95 -30.92
CA LEU A 139 17.11 5.99 -30.24
C LEU A 139 15.76 6.21 -30.94
N GLY A 140 15.75 6.17 -32.28
CA GLY A 140 14.53 6.22 -33.08
C GLY A 140 13.58 5.05 -32.79
N GLU A 141 14.12 3.83 -32.68
CA GLU A 141 13.32 2.66 -32.27
C GLU A 141 12.72 2.81 -30.86
N LEU A 142 13.49 3.34 -29.89
CA LEU A 142 12.99 3.59 -28.54
C LEU A 142 11.88 4.65 -28.50
N LEU A 143 11.88 5.58 -29.44
CA LEU A 143 10.87 6.64 -29.52
C LEU A 143 9.66 6.25 -30.39
N ASN A 144 9.74 5.19 -31.20
CA ASN A 144 8.68 4.73 -32.11
C ASN A 144 8.25 3.30 -31.80
N GLU A 145 8.97 2.30 -32.31
CA GLU A 145 8.56 0.88 -32.19
C GLU A 145 8.58 0.37 -30.75
N LYS A 146 9.59 0.79 -29.97
CA LYS A 146 9.78 0.40 -28.57
C LYS A 146 9.33 1.50 -27.59
N PHE A 147 8.46 2.41 -28.03
CA PHE A 147 7.98 3.55 -27.22
C PHE A 147 7.37 3.13 -25.88
N HIS A 148 6.70 1.97 -25.84
CA HIS A 148 6.17 1.40 -24.63
C HIS A 148 7.22 1.16 -23.53
N ILE A 149 8.47 0.76 -23.93
CA ILE A 149 9.58 0.58 -22.99
C ILE A 149 9.99 1.94 -22.42
N THR A 150 10.18 2.93 -23.29
CA THR A 150 10.57 4.28 -22.89
C THR A 150 9.53 4.92 -21.96
N LEU A 151 8.24 4.78 -22.31
CA LEU A 151 7.13 5.31 -21.51
C LEU A 151 7.03 4.66 -20.12
N LEU A 152 7.22 3.33 -20.04
CA LEU A 152 7.08 2.58 -18.79
C LEU A 152 8.33 2.62 -17.90
N THR A 153 9.50 3.00 -18.42
CA THR A 153 10.75 3.00 -17.65
C THR A 153 10.67 3.93 -16.44
N LEU A 154 10.22 5.17 -16.61
CA LEU A 154 10.14 6.13 -15.51
C LEU A 154 9.13 5.74 -14.43
N PRO A 155 7.89 5.34 -14.74
CA PRO A 155 6.97 4.77 -13.76
C PRO A 155 7.52 3.52 -13.05
N ALA A 156 8.16 2.60 -13.79
CA ALA A 156 8.75 1.38 -13.20
C ALA A 156 9.86 1.71 -12.20
N LEU A 157 10.75 2.64 -12.54
CA LEU A 157 11.78 3.13 -11.61
C LEU A 157 11.15 3.80 -10.39
N GLY A 158 10.09 4.60 -10.57
CA GLY A 158 9.33 5.20 -9.47
C GLY A 158 8.77 4.14 -8.51
N VAL A 159 8.16 3.08 -9.04
CA VAL A 159 7.64 1.96 -8.23
C VAL A 159 8.78 1.27 -7.46
N ILE A 160 9.92 1.02 -8.09
CA ILE A 160 11.05 0.37 -7.42
C ILE A 160 11.57 1.25 -6.27
N LEU A 161 11.80 2.54 -6.53
CA LEU A 161 12.41 3.45 -5.56
C LEU A 161 11.46 3.81 -4.41
N ILE A 162 10.18 4.04 -4.70
CA ILE A 162 9.23 4.58 -3.72
C ILE A 162 8.45 3.47 -3.01
N ASN A 163 8.24 2.30 -3.65
CA ASN A 163 7.46 1.23 -3.05
C ASN A 163 8.32 0.01 -2.70
N VAL A 164 9.09 -0.54 -3.66
CA VAL A 164 9.80 -1.82 -3.45
C VAL A 164 10.90 -1.69 -2.39
N ILE A 165 11.74 -0.65 -2.48
CA ILE A 165 12.84 -0.45 -1.51
C ILE A 165 12.31 -0.24 -0.09
N PRO A 166 11.34 0.65 0.18
CA PRO A 166 10.76 0.79 1.53
C PRO A 166 10.09 -0.48 2.06
N ILE A 167 9.43 -1.28 1.20
CA ILE A 167 8.83 -2.56 1.62
C ILE A 167 9.93 -3.56 2.05
N ILE A 168 11.00 -3.70 1.26
CA ILE A 168 12.13 -4.57 1.63
C ILE A 168 12.75 -4.10 2.94
N PHE A 169 12.94 -2.79 3.10
CA PHE A 169 13.47 -2.19 4.31
C PHE A 169 12.56 -2.48 5.51
N MET A 170 11.24 -2.27 5.40
CA MET A 170 10.26 -2.62 6.43
C MET A 170 10.34 -4.11 6.81
N ILE A 171 10.43 -5.00 5.81
CA ILE A 171 10.57 -6.44 6.05
C ILE A 171 11.83 -6.71 6.88
N CYS A 172 12.97 -6.10 6.54
CA CYS A 172 14.21 -6.27 7.30
C CYS A 172 14.08 -5.75 8.74
N ILE A 173 13.46 -4.60 8.95
CA ILE A 173 13.23 -4.01 10.28
C ILE A 173 12.42 -4.97 11.18
N ALA A 174 11.47 -5.73 10.64
CA ALA A 174 10.69 -6.69 11.40
C ALA A 174 11.54 -7.78 12.06
N PHE A 175 12.76 -8.04 11.56
CA PHE A 175 13.72 -9.00 12.11
C PHE A 175 14.78 -8.37 13.02
N THR A 176 14.64 -7.08 13.36
CA THR A 176 15.57 -6.33 14.22
C THR A 176 14.91 -5.94 15.55
N ASN A 177 15.70 -5.47 16.51
CA ASN A 177 15.21 -4.87 17.74
C ASN A 177 15.03 -3.35 17.67
N TYR A 178 14.82 -2.79 16.45
CA TYR A 178 14.70 -1.35 16.26
C TYR A 178 13.45 -0.79 16.94
N ASP A 179 13.68 -0.10 18.06
CA ASP A 179 12.67 0.55 18.90
C ASP A 179 13.24 1.85 19.52
N ARG A 180 12.50 2.40 20.48
CA ARG A 180 12.88 3.64 21.16
C ARG A 180 14.24 3.56 21.85
N ASP A 181 14.58 2.39 22.41
CA ASP A 181 15.82 2.18 23.17
C ASP A 181 17.01 1.87 22.26
N HIS A 182 16.76 1.52 21.01
CA HIS A 182 17.77 1.18 20.00
C HIS A 182 17.66 2.14 18.78
N GLN A 183 17.72 3.45 19.04
CA GLN A 183 17.63 4.47 17.98
C GLN A 183 19.00 4.97 17.55
N PRO A 184 19.40 4.73 16.26
CA PRO A 184 20.57 5.38 15.69
C PRO A 184 20.39 6.91 15.62
N PRO A 185 21.45 7.69 15.73
CA PRO A 185 22.85 7.27 15.81
C PRO A 185 23.37 6.96 17.22
N THR A 186 22.57 7.20 18.27
CA THR A 186 23.00 7.08 19.65
C THR A 186 23.17 5.59 20.07
N TYR A 187 22.21 4.77 19.69
CA TYR A 187 22.22 3.33 19.98
C TYR A 187 22.09 2.54 18.68
N LEU A 188 22.76 1.39 18.64
CA LEU A 188 22.66 0.47 17.52
C LEU A 188 21.50 -0.50 17.72
N PHE A 189 20.86 -0.88 16.65
CA PHE A 189 19.97 -2.03 16.63
C PHE A 189 20.62 -3.23 15.94
N THR A 190 20.17 -4.43 16.28
CA THR A 190 20.74 -5.69 15.81
C THR A 190 19.65 -6.65 15.30
N TRP A 191 20.07 -7.72 14.65
CA TRP A 191 19.17 -8.79 14.23
C TRP A 191 18.70 -9.62 15.42
N VAL A 192 17.37 -9.86 15.51
CA VAL A 192 16.75 -10.73 16.54
C VAL A 192 15.98 -11.90 15.90
N GLY A 193 16.07 -12.06 14.58
CA GLY A 193 15.38 -13.11 13.86
C GLY A 193 13.86 -12.99 13.98
N VAL A 194 13.18 -14.10 14.27
CA VAL A 194 11.70 -14.19 14.31
C VAL A 194 11.09 -13.84 15.68
N GLU A 195 11.87 -13.35 16.63
CA GLU A 195 11.42 -13.06 17.99
C GLU A 195 10.24 -12.10 18.05
N ASN A 196 10.26 -11.04 17.23
CA ASN A 196 9.18 -10.07 17.16
C ASN A 196 7.86 -10.70 16.67
N PHE A 197 7.92 -11.67 15.75
CA PHE A 197 6.74 -12.41 15.29
C PHE A 197 6.18 -13.30 16.40
N ILE A 198 7.05 -13.98 17.15
CA ILE A 198 6.64 -14.81 18.27
C ILE A 198 5.99 -13.95 19.35
N SER A 199 6.59 -12.80 19.70
CA SER A 199 6.07 -11.88 20.70
C SER A 199 4.70 -11.30 20.35
N LEU A 200 4.38 -11.14 19.05
CA LEU A 200 3.08 -10.68 18.60
C LEU A 200 1.96 -11.70 18.88
N PHE A 201 2.28 -13.01 18.88
CA PHE A 201 1.29 -14.06 19.12
C PHE A 201 1.29 -14.56 20.58
N THR A 202 2.27 -14.16 21.38
CA THR A 202 2.37 -14.55 22.79
C THR A 202 1.96 -13.41 23.70
N SER A 203 1.18 -13.74 24.74
CA SER A 203 0.86 -12.81 25.82
C SER A 203 1.49 -13.31 27.11
N THR A 204 2.30 -12.47 27.71
CA THR A 204 2.91 -12.72 29.03
C THR A 204 2.31 -11.80 30.08
N ALA A 205 2.69 -11.94 31.33
CA ALA A 205 2.27 -11.02 32.40
C ALA A 205 2.70 -9.57 32.11
N THR A 206 3.79 -9.38 31.37
CA THR A 206 4.38 -8.08 31.04
C THR A 206 4.04 -7.61 29.62
N SER A 207 3.69 -8.53 28.70
CA SER A 207 3.37 -8.20 27.29
C SER A 207 1.93 -8.54 26.99
N THR A 208 1.15 -7.53 26.58
CA THR A 208 -0.26 -7.67 26.18
C THR A 208 -0.45 -7.67 24.67
N PHE A 209 0.64 -7.61 23.88
CA PHE A 209 0.59 -7.49 22.42
C PHE A 209 -0.25 -8.58 21.76
N GLY A 210 -0.08 -9.85 22.13
CA GLY A 210 -0.83 -10.97 21.54
C GLY A 210 -2.34 -10.85 21.74
N TYR A 211 -2.78 -10.47 22.95
CA TYR A 211 -4.21 -10.25 23.21
C TYR A 211 -4.77 -9.09 22.37
N VAL A 212 -4.06 -7.96 22.34
CA VAL A 212 -4.49 -6.76 21.61
C VAL A 212 -4.48 -7.03 20.11
N PHE A 213 -3.45 -7.70 19.60
CA PHE A 213 -3.36 -8.07 18.19
C PHE A 213 -4.57 -8.87 17.71
N VAL A 214 -4.95 -9.91 18.42
CA VAL A 214 -6.12 -10.72 18.04
C VAL A 214 -7.41 -9.89 18.03
N ARG A 215 -7.58 -8.98 19.00
CA ARG A 215 -8.76 -8.11 19.08
C ARG A 215 -8.81 -7.08 17.93
N VAL A 216 -7.69 -6.41 17.68
CA VAL A 216 -7.59 -5.41 16.59
C VAL A 216 -7.71 -6.09 15.22
N LEU A 217 -7.10 -7.26 15.04
CA LEU A 217 -7.25 -8.06 13.83
C LEU A 217 -8.72 -8.46 13.60
N ALA A 218 -9.38 -9.01 14.63
CA ALA A 218 -10.77 -9.40 14.53
C ALA A 218 -11.67 -8.21 14.16
N TRP A 219 -11.46 -7.07 14.80
CA TRP A 219 -12.18 -5.84 14.45
C TRP A 219 -11.88 -5.37 13.02
N THR A 220 -10.64 -5.38 12.57
CA THR A 220 -10.26 -5.04 11.21
C THR A 220 -10.96 -5.93 10.17
N LEU A 221 -11.00 -7.25 10.44
CA LEU A 221 -11.68 -8.22 9.56
C LEU A 221 -13.21 -8.13 9.59
N VAL A 222 -13.81 -7.60 10.65
CA VAL A 222 -15.26 -7.32 10.73
C VAL A 222 -15.57 -5.98 10.07
N TRP A 223 -14.79 -4.95 10.37
CA TRP A 223 -14.96 -3.62 9.82
C TRP A 223 -14.93 -3.59 8.29
N ALA A 224 -13.91 -4.19 7.67
CA ALA A 224 -13.69 -4.06 6.24
C ALA A 224 -14.87 -4.59 5.39
N PRO A 225 -15.44 -5.79 5.62
CA PRO A 225 -16.63 -6.24 4.93
C PRO A 225 -17.87 -5.38 5.24
N ILE A 226 -18.11 -5.04 6.51
CA ILE A 226 -19.27 -4.23 6.88
C ILE A 226 -19.19 -2.88 6.17
N ALA A 227 -18.08 -2.16 6.28
CA ALA A 227 -17.88 -0.87 5.63
C ALA A 227 -18.03 -0.96 4.10
N THR A 228 -17.48 -2.01 3.49
CA THR A 228 -17.54 -2.21 2.03
C THR A 228 -18.94 -2.51 1.55
N PHE A 229 -19.57 -3.55 2.08
CA PHE A 229 -20.85 -4.01 1.56
C PHE A 229 -21.99 -3.05 1.91
N THR A 230 -21.99 -2.46 3.10
CA THR A 230 -23.06 -1.52 3.47
C THR A 230 -23.00 -0.24 2.65
N THR A 231 -21.80 0.31 2.38
CA THR A 231 -21.64 1.50 1.52
C THR A 231 -21.95 1.18 0.06
N TYR A 232 -21.53 0.01 -0.42
CA TYR A 232 -21.81 -0.46 -1.78
C TYR A 232 -23.30 -0.60 -2.05
N PHE A 233 -24.00 -1.42 -1.25
CA PHE A 233 -25.44 -1.61 -1.40
C PHE A 233 -26.23 -0.33 -1.11
N GLY A 234 -25.81 0.45 -0.10
CA GLY A 234 -26.38 1.76 0.19
C GLY A 234 -26.28 2.72 -0.99
N GLY A 235 -25.13 2.75 -1.67
CA GLY A 235 -24.91 3.55 -2.86
C GLY A 235 -25.78 3.11 -4.04
N ILE A 236 -25.90 1.82 -4.31
CA ILE A 236 -26.77 1.28 -5.37
C ILE A 236 -28.24 1.59 -5.07
N MET A 237 -28.69 1.40 -3.83
CA MET A 237 -30.06 1.70 -3.44
C MET A 237 -30.37 3.19 -3.58
N LEU A 238 -29.47 4.06 -3.16
CA LEU A 238 -29.63 5.50 -3.32
C LEU A 238 -29.60 5.92 -4.79
N ALA A 239 -28.72 5.34 -5.61
CA ALA A 239 -28.69 5.58 -7.04
C ALA A 239 -29.99 5.16 -7.72
N LYS A 240 -30.51 3.97 -7.40
CA LYS A 240 -31.81 3.51 -7.90
C LYS A 240 -32.93 4.46 -7.52
N LEU A 241 -32.99 4.86 -6.24
CA LEU A 241 -34.02 5.74 -5.72
C LEU A 241 -34.02 7.11 -6.43
N ILE A 242 -32.86 7.74 -6.56
CA ILE A 242 -32.76 9.07 -7.21
C ILE A 242 -33.07 8.97 -8.71
N ASN A 243 -32.74 7.86 -9.36
CA ASN A 243 -33.00 7.67 -10.79
C ASN A 243 -34.42 7.17 -11.12
N ASP A 244 -35.23 6.84 -10.11
CA ASP A 244 -36.62 6.39 -10.31
C ASP A 244 -37.41 7.43 -11.11
N ARG A 245 -38.32 6.93 -11.97
CA ARG A 245 -39.15 7.77 -12.85
C ARG A 245 -40.03 8.76 -12.07
N GLN A 246 -40.45 8.42 -10.88
CA GLN A 246 -41.34 9.22 -10.03
C GLN A 246 -40.65 10.35 -9.30
N VAL A 247 -39.31 10.31 -9.16
CA VAL A 247 -38.56 11.32 -8.42
C VAL A 247 -38.44 12.61 -9.24
N ARG A 248 -38.92 13.72 -8.63
CA ARG A 248 -38.76 15.07 -9.17
C ARG A 248 -37.40 15.66 -8.74
N PHE A 249 -36.86 16.57 -9.54
CA PHE A 249 -35.59 17.29 -9.27
C PHE A 249 -34.37 16.37 -9.09
N LYS A 250 -34.25 15.30 -9.91
CA LYS A 250 -33.14 14.33 -9.86
C LYS A 250 -31.76 15.00 -9.85
N LYS A 251 -31.57 16.05 -10.67
CA LYS A 251 -30.30 16.80 -10.73
C LYS A 251 -29.97 17.45 -9.39
N MET A 252 -30.95 18.06 -8.73
CA MET A 252 -30.78 18.69 -7.41
C MET A 252 -30.35 17.67 -6.35
N TRP A 253 -31.03 16.52 -6.28
CA TRP A 253 -30.67 15.48 -5.32
C TRP A 253 -29.26 14.94 -5.58
N ARG A 254 -28.91 14.64 -6.83
CA ARG A 254 -27.53 14.23 -7.17
C ARG A 254 -26.51 15.29 -6.75
N THR A 255 -26.75 16.57 -7.05
CA THR A 255 -25.85 17.65 -6.66
C THR A 255 -25.71 17.73 -5.16
N PHE A 256 -26.80 17.60 -4.41
CA PHE A 256 -26.77 17.63 -2.94
C PHE A 256 -25.86 16.54 -2.35
N PHE A 257 -25.95 15.31 -2.84
CA PHE A 257 -25.07 14.23 -2.41
C PHE A 257 -23.64 14.38 -2.93
N VAL A 258 -23.44 14.88 -4.14
CA VAL A 258 -22.10 15.08 -4.72
C VAL A 258 -21.32 16.18 -4.00
N ILE A 259 -21.98 17.20 -3.46
CA ILE A 259 -21.33 18.26 -2.68
C ILE A 259 -20.54 17.67 -1.50
N THR A 260 -21.01 16.59 -0.88
CA THR A 260 -20.29 15.95 0.23
C THR A 260 -18.93 15.37 -0.21
N ILE A 261 -18.77 15.00 -1.48
CA ILE A 261 -17.53 14.50 -2.05
C ILE A 261 -16.54 15.64 -2.34
N ALA A 262 -17.06 16.85 -2.64
CA ALA A 262 -16.24 18.03 -2.93
C ALA A 262 -15.50 18.57 -1.70
N ILE A 263 -15.99 18.26 -0.49
CA ILE A 263 -15.33 18.65 0.76
C ILE A 263 -14.24 17.62 1.08
N PRO A 264 -12.99 18.03 1.36
CA PRO A 264 -11.95 17.10 1.76
C PRO A 264 -12.38 16.23 2.95
N GLN A 265 -12.27 14.92 2.81
CA GLN A 265 -12.75 13.94 3.80
C GLN A 265 -12.25 14.21 5.22
N PHE A 266 -10.98 14.63 5.37
CA PHE A 266 -10.41 14.88 6.68
C PHE A 266 -11.12 16.04 7.43
N VAL A 267 -11.52 17.10 6.70
CA VAL A 267 -12.29 18.23 7.28
C VAL A 267 -13.63 17.75 7.78
N THR A 268 -14.32 16.97 6.95
CA THR A 268 -15.63 16.40 7.28
C THR A 268 -15.55 15.51 8.52
N LEU A 269 -14.56 14.61 8.57
CA LEU A 269 -14.40 13.67 9.69
C LEU A 269 -14.04 14.38 11.01
N LEU A 270 -13.15 15.36 10.97
CA LEU A 270 -12.80 16.16 12.14
C LEU A 270 -14.00 16.95 12.67
N LEU A 271 -14.75 17.58 11.77
CA LEU A 271 -15.96 18.32 12.15
C LEU A 271 -17.01 17.41 12.80
N ILE A 272 -17.29 16.26 12.17
CA ILE A 272 -18.23 15.27 12.70
C ILE A 272 -17.75 14.74 14.04
N GLY A 273 -16.45 14.43 14.18
CA GLY A 273 -15.86 14.00 15.45
C GLY A 273 -16.13 15.00 16.58
N LYS A 274 -16.01 16.31 16.32
CA LYS A 274 -16.33 17.34 17.29
C LYS A 274 -17.83 17.50 17.53
N MET A 275 -18.67 17.30 16.52
CA MET A 275 -20.14 17.35 16.69
C MET A 275 -20.65 16.20 17.58
N PHE A 276 -20.06 14.99 17.45
CA PHE A 276 -20.43 13.80 18.23
C PHE A 276 -19.57 13.58 19.48
N SER A 277 -18.69 14.52 19.83
CA SER A 277 -17.93 14.46 21.10
C SER A 277 -18.88 14.53 22.32
N ASP A 278 -18.37 14.16 23.49
CA ASP A 278 -19.16 14.09 24.73
C ASP A 278 -19.84 15.42 25.06
N TYR A 279 -19.18 16.55 24.76
CA TYR A 279 -19.72 17.91 24.95
C TYR A 279 -20.09 18.58 23.61
N GLY A 280 -20.24 17.81 22.56
CA GLY A 280 -20.57 18.29 21.21
C GLY A 280 -22.03 18.76 21.08
N ILE A 281 -22.31 19.42 19.95
CA ILE A 281 -23.65 19.97 19.68
C ILE A 281 -24.72 18.87 19.64
N ILE A 282 -24.42 17.69 19.13
CA ILE A 282 -25.36 16.56 19.05
C ILE A 282 -25.77 16.12 20.47
N ASN A 283 -24.83 15.97 21.40
CA ASN A 283 -25.10 15.61 22.76
C ASN A 283 -25.91 16.71 23.48
N SER A 284 -25.62 17.98 23.19
CA SER A 284 -26.42 19.09 23.72
C SER A 284 -27.90 19.06 23.26
N ILE A 285 -28.13 18.67 22.01
CA ILE A 285 -29.49 18.48 21.48
C ILE A 285 -30.14 17.25 22.13
N CYS A 286 -29.44 16.10 22.20
CA CYS A 286 -29.93 14.85 22.80
C CYS A 286 -30.36 15.07 24.27
N LEU A 287 -29.58 15.85 25.00
CA LEU A 287 -29.92 16.24 26.40
C LEU A 287 -31.21 17.05 26.45
N LYS A 288 -31.34 18.07 25.59
CA LYS A 288 -32.53 18.97 25.57
C LYS A 288 -33.83 18.25 25.22
N ILE A 289 -33.77 17.26 24.33
CA ILE A 289 -34.96 16.47 23.92
C ILE A 289 -35.24 15.28 24.85
N GLY A 290 -34.47 15.10 25.93
CA GLY A 290 -34.67 14.02 26.91
C GLY A 290 -34.22 12.62 26.44
N LEU A 291 -33.49 12.54 25.33
CA LEU A 291 -33.00 11.26 24.79
C LEU A 291 -31.96 10.62 25.73
N VAL A 292 -31.14 11.40 26.38
CA VAL A 292 -30.17 10.91 27.39
C VAL A 292 -30.87 10.21 28.52
N ASP A 293 -31.94 10.85 29.10
CA ASP A 293 -32.73 10.30 30.20
C ASP A 293 -33.48 9.01 29.78
N PHE A 294 -33.98 8.99 28.56
CA PHE A 294 -34.61 7.79 27.99
C PHE A 294 -33.62 6.61 27.89
N LEU A 295 -32.42 6.86 27.35
CA LEU A 295 -31.37 5.82 27.19
C LEU A 295 -30.85 5.33 28.56
N GLN A 296 -30.84 6.19 29.59
CA GLN A 296 -30.54 5.75 30.96
C GLN A 296 -31.62 4.83 31.52
N LYS A 297 -32.91 5.18 31.35
CA LYS A 297 -34.03 4.35 31.81
C LYS A 297 -34.03 2.93 31.22
N ILE A 298 -33.60 2.78 29.97
CA ILE A 298 -33.49 1.45 29.32
C ILE A 298 -32.13 0.78 29.54
N GLY A 299 -31.24 1.38 30.36
CA GLY A 299 -29.96 0.78 30.73
C GLY A 299 -28.86 0.79 29.66
N LEU A 300 -29.02 1.54 28.57
CA LEU A 300 -28.01 1.67 27.51
C LEU A 300 -26.88 2.66 27.87
N ILE A 301 -27.13 3.57 28.80
CA ILE A 301 -26.15 4.52 29.32
C ILE A 301 -26.18 4.43 30.84
N SER A 302 -25.00 4.52 31.46
CA SER A 302 -24.87 4.44 32.93
C SER A 302 -25.59 5.62 33.62
N GLU A 303 -26.19 5.38 34.77
CA GLU A 303 -26.78 6.41 35.60
C GLU A 303 -25.74 7.49 35.96
N GLY A 304 -26.18 8.76 35.88
CA GLY A 304 -25.30 9.91 36.13
C GLY A 304 -24.51 10.45 34.92
N MET A 305 -24.48 9.78 33.78
CA MET A 305 -23.89 10.33 32.54
C MET A 305 -24.86 11.34 31.92
N ARG A 306 -24.39 12.58 31.66
CA ARG A 306 -25.19 13.64 31.00
C ARG A 306 -24.99 13.71 29.48
N TYR A 307 -24.42 12.69 28.88
CA TYR A 307 -24.15 12.61 27.46
C TYR A 307 -24.20 11.16 26.96
N ILE A 308 -24.41 10.99 25.66
CA ILE A 308 -24.30 9.71 24.97
C ILE A 308 -22.83 9.54 24.54
N PRO A 309 -22.14 8.47 24.95
CA PRO A 309 -20.71 8.30 24.68
C PRO A 309 -20.47 7.79 23.25
N PHE A 310 -20.90 8.57 22.26
CA PHE A 310 -20.89 8.20 20.85
C PHE A 310 -19.53 7.71 20.36
N LEU A 311 -18.46 8.44 20.71
CA LEU A 311 -17.10 8.14 20.26
C LEU A 311 -16.13 7.87 21.42
N SER A 312 -16.61 7.88 22.67
CA SER A 312 -15.76 7.76 23.87
C SER A 312 -15.82 6.37 24.54
N LYS A 313 -16.81 5.52 24.21
CA LYS A 313 -16.90 4.14 24.70
C LYS A 313 -16.83 3.14 23.55
N PRO A 314 -16.16 1.96 23.72
CA PRO A 314 -15.88 1.01 22.61
C PRO A 314 -17.12 0.61 21.82
N GLY A 315 -18.17 0.12 22.48
CA GLY A 315 -19.38 -0.37 21.81
C GLY A 315 -20.10 0.70 21.00
N TRP A 316 -20.25 1.89 21.56
CA TRP A 316 -20.83 3.04 20.88
C TRP A 316 -19.96 3.51 19.73
N ALA A 317 -18.66 3.61 19.95
CA ALA A 317 -17.72 4.09 18.95
C ALA A 317 -17.65 3.17 17.73
N HIS A 318 -17.67 1.84 17.89
CA HIS A 318 -17.73 0.91 16.77
C HIS A 318 -18.95 1.13 15.88
N ILE A 319 -20.13 1.31 16.49
CA ILE A 319 -21.39 1.57 15.75
C ILE A 319 -21.33 2.94 15.06
N MET A 320 -20.91 3.97 15.78
CA MET A 320 -20.86 5.33 15.24
C MET A 320 -19.86 5.47 14.10
N ILE A 321 -18.71 4.84 14.20
CA ILE A 321 -17.72 4.83 13.10
C ILE A 321 -18.33 4.22 11.82
N ILE A 322 -19.09 3.12 11.95
CA ILE A 322 -19.79 2.51 10.81
C ILE A 322 -20.81 3.49 10.23
N LEU A 323 -21.67 4.09 11.08
CA LEU A 323 -22.71 5.01 10.63
C LEU A 323 -22.14 6.25 9.95
N ILE A 324 -21.08 6.83 10.52
CA ILE A 324 -20.41 8.01 9.94
C ILE A 324 -19.76 7.62 8.61
N ASN A 325 -19.11 6.46 8.53
CA ASN A 325 -18.52 5.97 7.28
C ASN A 325 -19.58 5.78 6.19
N LEU A 326 -20.77 5.26 6.53
CA LEU A 326 -21.90 5.16 5.59
C LEU A 326 -22.26 6.53 5.01
N TRP A 327 -22.42 7.52 5.87
CA TRP A 327 -22.78 8.87 5.43
C TRP A 327 -21.73 9.50 4.51
N VAL A 328 -20.45 9.27 4.77
CA VAL A 328 -19.34 9.82 3.97
C VAL A 328 -19.16 9.06 2.64
N ALA A 329 -19.30 7.73 2.64
CA ALA A 329 -18.91 6.89 1.50
C ALA A 329 -20.07 6.56 0.53
N ILE A 330 -21.32 6.53 1.00
CA ILE A 330 -22.49 6.23 0.15
C ILE A 330 -22.61 7.17 -1.06
N PRO A 331 -22.41 8.51 -0.94
CA PRO A 331 -22.51 9.41 -2.10
C PRO A 331 -21.56 9.05 -3.23
N PHE A 332 -20.33 8.64 -2.93
CA PHE A 332 -19.38 8.20 -3.96
C PHE A 332 -19.85 6.93 -4.67
N GLN A 333 -20.31 5.94 -3.92
CA GLN A 333 -20.85 4.69 -4.48
C GLN A 333 -22.13 4.95 -5.29
N MET A 334 -22.98 5.87 -4.84
CA MET A 334 -24.17 6.32 -5.56
C MET A 334 -23.83 6.93 -6.92
N LEU A 335 -22.78 7.76 -6.98
CA LEU A 335 -22.34 8.39 -8.24
C LEU A 335 -21.85 7.32 -9.22
N SER A 336 -21.01 6.38 -8.77
CA SER A 336 -20.52 5.26 -9.56
C SER A 336 -21.67 4.39 -10.08
N ALA A 337 -22.57 3.97 -9.19
CA ALA A 337 -23.75 3.16 -9.55
C ALA A 337 -24.69 3.89 -10.51
N THR A 338 -24.85 5.22 -10.38
CA THR A 338 -25.66 6.03 -11.29
C THR A 338 -25.10 6.00 -12.71
N GLY A 339 -23.76 6.11 -12.87
CA GLY A 339 -23.13 6.02 -14.19
C GLY A 339 -23.41 4.67 -14.86
N ILE A 340 -23.34 3.58 -14.11
CA ILE A 340 -23.60 2.23 -14.62
C ILE A 340 -25.09 2.05 -14.97
N LEU A 341 -26.00 2.48 -14.10
CA LEU A 341 -27.45 2.40 -14.34
C LEU A 341 -27.89 3.12 -15.59
N LEU A 342 -27.25 4.24 -15.94
CA LEU A 342 -27.59 5.01 -17.15
C LEU A 342 -27.06 4.35 -18.44
N ASN A 343 -26.13 3.42 -18.35
CA ASN A 343 -25.55 2.69 -19.48
C ASN A 343 -26.23 1.33 -19.74
N ILE A 344 -27.18 0.91 -18.90
CA ILE A 344 -27.96 -0.31 -19.16
C ILE A 344 -28.89 -0.05 -20.36
N PRO A 345 -28.86 -0.90 -21.42
CA PRO A 345 -29.72 -0.72 -22.59
C PRO A 345 -31.21 -0.68 -22.20
N ALA A 346 -31.91 0.38 -22.63
CA ALA A 346 -33.31 0.56 -22.30
C ALA A 346 -34.18 -0.58 -22.84
N ASP A 347 -33.83 -1.13 -24.02
CA ASP A 347 -34.53 -2.21 -24.69
C ASP A 347 -34.60 -3.50 -23.85
N GLN A 348 -33.51 -3.82 -23.10
CA GLN A 348 -33.51 -4.98 -22.19
C GLN A 348 -34.51 -4.80 -21.04
N LEU A 349 -34.59 -3.56 -20.51
CA LEU A 349 -35.52 -3.26 -19.42
C LEU A 349 -37.00 -3.23 -19.91
N GLU A 350 -37.21 -2.78 -21.13
CA GLU A 350 -38.55 -2.73 -21.76
C GLU A 350 -39.03 -4.13 -22.16
N SER A 351 -38.17 -4.95 -22.78
CA SER A 351 -38.50 -6.37 -23.06
C SER A 351 -38.91 -7.13 -21.81
N ALA A 352 -38.11 -6.98 -20.72
CA ALA A 352 -38.44 -7.62 -19.46
C ALA A 352 -39.80 -7.18 -18.88
N ARG A 353 -40.19 -5.90 -19.08
CA ARG A 353 -41.53 -5.42 -18.67
C ARG A 353 -42.64 -5.98 -19.55
N ILE A 354 -42.40 -6.12 -20.86
CA ILE A 354 -43.36 -6.75 -21.79
C ILE A 354 -43.55 -8.21 -21.42
N ASP A 355 -42.49 -8.91 -21.00
CA ASP A 355 -42.56 -10.30 -20.49
C ASP A 355 -43.21 -10.42 -19.11
N GLY A 356 -43.71 -9.32 -18.53
CA GLY A 356 -44.42 -9.30 -17.25
C GLY A 356 -43.55 -9.34 -16.01
N ALA A 357 -42.21 -9.04 -16.14
CA ALA A 357 -41.34 -9.00 -15.00
C ALA A 357 -41.64 -7.79 -14.09
N SER A 358 -41.74 -8.05 -12.79
CA SER A 358 -41.86 -6.99 -11.78
C SER A 358 -40.56 -6.18 -11.65
N GLU A 359 -40.66 -4.92 -11.18
CA GLU A 359 -39.49 -4.06 -10.95
C GLU A 359 -38.46 -4.70 -9.99
N ARG A 360 -38.89 -5.56 -9.06
CA ARG A 360 -37.97 -6.31 -8.18
C ARG A 360 -37.22 -7.40 -8.96
N GLN A 361 -37.90 -8.09 -9.89
CA GLN A 361 -37.28 -9.11 -10.75
C GLN A 361 -36.29 -8.47 -11.71
N ILE A 362 -36.64 -7.35 -12.35
CA ILE A 362 -35.77 -6.58 -13.23
C ILE A 362 -34.52 -6.15 -12.45
N PHE A 363 -34.71 -5.62 -11.25
CA PHE A 363 -33.56 -5.20 -10.41
C PHE A 363 -32.67 -6.37 -10.03
N ALA A 364 -33.24 -7.48 -9.56
CA ALA A 364 -32.45 -8.61 -9.05
C ALA A 364 -31.80 -9.45 -10.16
N LYS A 365 -32.48 -9.60 -11.34
CA LYS A 365 -32.04 -10.52 -12.40
C LYS A 365 -31.33 -9.83 -13.57
N ILE A 366 -31.49 -8.51 -13.76
CA ILE A 366 -30.87 -7.75 -14.86
C ILE A 366 -29.93 -6.72 -14.29
N ILE A 367 -30.41 -5.80 -13.45
CA ILE A 367 -29.63 -4.64 -13.01
C ILE A 367 -28.51 -5.05 -12.07
N MET A 368 -28.77 -5.84 -11.04
CA MET A 368 -27.76 -6.23 -10.05
C MET A 368 -26.62 -7.08 -10.64
N PRO A 369 -26.88 -8.12 -11.46
CA PRO A 369 -25.79 -8.86 -12.10
C PRO A 369 -24.92 -7.98 -13.01
N TYR A 370 -25.55 -7.07 -13.76
CA TYR A 370 -24.84 -6.13 -14.61
C TYR A 370 -23.93 -5.18 -13.80
N ILE A 371 -24.45 -4.63 -12.68
CA ILE A 371 -23.64 -3.81 -11.77
C ILE A 371 -22.48 -4.63 -11.17
N PHE A 372 -22.74 -5.84 -10.68
CA PHE A 372 -21.71 -6.71 -10.11
C PHE A 372 -20.62 -7.07 -11.13
N PHE A 373 -20.98 -7.33 -12.36
CA PHE A 373 -20.03 -7.63 -13.42
C PHE A 373 -19.05 -6.45 -13.62
N ILE A 374 -19.57 -5.23 -13.75
CA ILE A 374 -18.74 -4.03 -13.97
C ILE A 374 -17.94 -3.65 -12.73
N THR A 375 -18.55 -3.76 -11.53
CA THR A 375 -17.94 -3.25 -10.30
C THR A 375 -17.17 -4.30 -9.50
N GLY A 376 -17.19 -5.56 -9.91
CA GLY A 376 -16.50 -6.65 -9.20
C GLY A 376 -15.04 -6.34 -8.82
N PRO A 377 -14.20 -5.92 -9.77
CA PRO A 377 -12.81 -5.52 -9.45
C PRO A 377 -12.73 -4.35 -8.47
N SER A 378 -13.60 -3.34 -8.61
CA SER A 378 -13.62 -2.18 -7.71
C SER A 378 -14.10 -2.53 -6.31
N LEU A 379 -14.99 -3.52 -6.17
CA LEU A 379 -15.46 -4.02 -4.88
C LEU A 379 -14.33 -4.68 -4.09
N VAL A 380 -13.48 -5.47 -4.76
CA VAL A 380 -12.28 -6.06 -4.15
C VAL A 380 -11.32 -4.96 -3.69
N THR A 381 -11.06 -3.96 -4.55
CA THR A 381 -10.21 -2.82 -4.21
C THR A 381 -10.78 -2.04 -3.02
N SER A 382 -12.10 -1.85 -2.96
CA SER A 382 -12.78 -1.19 -1.83
C SER A 382 -12.63 -1.97 -0.53
N LEU A 383 -12.69 -3.31 -0.57
CA LEU A 383 -12.47 -4.15 0.60
C LEU A 383 -11.06 -3.98 1.16
N ILE A 384 -10.05 -4.00 0.29
CA ILE A 384 -8.64 -3.79 0.67
C ILE A 384 -8.43 -2.37 1.23
N SER A 385 -9.03 -1.37 0.59
CA SER A 385 -8.99 0.02 1.06
C SER A 385 -9.62 0.18 2.44
N ASN A 386 -10.67 -0.58 2.75
CA ASN A 386 -11.28 -0.56 4.07
C ASN A 386 -10.46 -1.31 5.13
N ILE A 387 -9.70 -2.36 4.78
CA ILE A 387 -8.70 -2.96 5.70
C ILE A 387 -7.66 -1.89 6.11
N ASN A 388 -7.28 -1.02 5.18
CA ASN A 388 -6.30 0.06 5.36
C ASN A 388 -6.95 1.43 5.59
N ASN A 389 -8.18 1.49 6.10
CA ASN A 389 -8.90 2.76 6.28
C ASN A 389 -8.38 3.53 7.49
N PHE A 390 -7.30 4.28 7.26
CA PHE A 390 -6.66 5.10 8.28
C PHE A 390 -7.54 6.29 8.68
N ASN A 391 -8.03 7.05 7.70
CA ASN A 391 -8.62 8.37 7.94
C ASN A 391 -9.87 8.31 8.83
N VAL A 392 -10.81 7.42 8.52
CA VAL A 392 -12.08 7.33 9.25
C VAL A 392 -11.84 7.01 10.72
N ILE A 393 -11.00 6.02 10.99
CA ILE A 393 -10.71 5.58 12.35
C ILE A 393 -9.91 6.64 13.10
N TYR A 394 -8.76 7.04 12.56
CA TYR A 394 -7.83 7.94 13.24
C TYR A 394 -8.44 9.31 13.56
N LEU A 395 -9.14 9.91 12.59
CA LEU A 395 -9.68 11.25 12.74
C LEU A 395 -10.93 11.29 13.63
N LEU A 396 -11.78 10.25 13.59
CA LEU A 396 -12.96 10.19 14.46
C LEU A 396 -12.62 9.83 15.91
N THR A 397 -11.53 9.10 16.12
CA THR A 397 -11.14 8.62 17.45
C THR A 397 -9.93 9.35 18.03
N SER A 398 -9.62 10.57 17.54
CA SER A 398 -8.52 11.39 18.06
C SER A 398 -8.61 11.60 19.57
N ASP A 399 -9.79 11.89 20.05
CA ASP A 399 -10.06 12.18 21.47
C ASP A 399 -10.49 10.91 22.27
N TYR A 400 -10.44 9.73 21.67
CA TYR A 400 -10.80 8.47 22.33
C TYR A 400 -9.75 8.06 23.35
N ILE A 401 -10.19 7.86 24.59
CA ILE A 401 -9.35 7.37 25.69
C ILE A 401 -9.72 5.92 25.94
N THR A 402 -8.73 5.03 25.78
CA THR A 402 -8.96 3.59 26.00
C THR A 402 -9.19 3.30 27.49
N PRO A 403 -10.30 2.64 27.85
CA PRO A 403 -10.53 2.22 29.24
C PRO A 403 -9.76 0.96 29.64
N SER A 404 -9.25 0.21 28.69
CA SER A 404 -8.54 -1.05 28.93
C SER A 404 -7.05 -0.85 29.08
N LEU A 405 -6.49 -1.19 30.26
CA LEU A 405 -5.05 -1.15 30.52
C LEU A 405 -4.25 -2.03 29.53
N LYS A 406 -4.83 -3.14 29.05
CA LYS A 406 -4.15 -4.02 28.08
C LYS A 406 -3.92 -3.30 26.76
N PHE A 407 -4.92 -2.55 26.28
CA PHE A 407 -4.79 -1.75 25.06
C PHE A 407 -3.84 -0.56 25.28
N ALA A 408 -3.97 0.15 26.39
CA ALA A 408 -3.10 1.27 26.74
C ALA A 408 -1.61 0.85 26.81
N ASN A 409 -1.32 -0.28 27.45
CA ASN A 409 0.05 -0.83 27.54
C ASN A 409 0.63 -1.29 26.17
N SER A 410 -0.21 -1.49 25.18
CA SER A 410 0.19 -1.85 23.81
C SER A 410 0.03 -0.67 22.84
N SER A 411 -0.19 0.55 23.35
CA SER A 411 -0.39 1.79 22.59
C SER A 411 -1.44 1.66 21.49
N SER A 412 -2.52 0.95 21.80
CA SER A 412 -3.65 0.71 20.92
C SER A 412 -4.95 1.19 21.57
N LYS A 413 -5.95 1.40 20.74
CA LYS A 413 -7.34 1.68 21.16
C LYS A 413 -8.21 0.48 20.78
N GLU A 414 -9.30 0.26 21.52
CA GLU A 414 -10.26 -0.81 21.20
C GLU A 414 -10.91 -0.66 19.83
N VAL A 415 -10.90 0.55 19.29
CA VAL A 415 -11.48 0.93 18.00
C VAL A 415 -10.47 0.97 16.86
N ASP A 416 -9.19 0.73 17.15
CA ASP A 416 -8.15 0.76 16.14
C ASP A 416 -8.31 -0.37 15.12
N LEU A 417 -7.93 -0.07 13.89
CA LEU A 417 -7.57 -1.07 12.89
C LEU A 417 -6.07 -1.36 12.96
N LEU A 418 -5.62 -2.42 12.31
CA LEU A 418 -4.19 -2.74 12.26
C LEU A 418 -3.35 -1.57 11.72
N VAL A 419 -3.85 -0.83 10.72
CA VAL A 419 -3.15 0.32 10.13
C VAL A 419 -3.06 1.52 11.08
N THR A 420 -4.09 1.81 11.89
CA THR A 420 -4.04 2.92 12.85
C THR A 420 -3.16 2.58 14.04
N TRP A 421 -3.18 1.34 14.49
CA TRP A 421 -2.28 0.87 15.53
C TRP A 421 -0.82 0.89 15.08
N LEU A 422 -0.52 0.38 13.87
CA LEU A 422 0.80 0.49 13.26
C LEU A 422 1.31 1.94 13.23
N PHE A 423 0.45 2.87 12.86
CA PHE A 423 0.78 4.30 12.85
C PHE A 423 1.12 4.81 14.26
N THR A 424 0.36 4.45 15.27
CA THR A 424 0.62 4.85 16.67
C THR A 424 1.95 4.26 17.16
N LEU A 425 2.23 2.98 16.91
CA LEU A 425 3.49 2.35 17.25
C LEU A 425 4.70 3.04 16.61
N THR A 426 4.55 3.49 15.35
CA THR A 426 5.63 4.16 14.63
C THR A 426 5.85 5.58 15.13
N ASN A 427 4.78 6.38 15.26
CA ASN A 427 4.90 7.83 15.49
C ASN A 427 4.91 8.21 16.96
N SER A 428 4.22 7.47 17.82
CA SER A 428 4.12 7.82 19.24
C SER A 428 5.12 7.02 20.11
N ASP A 429 5.29 5.74 19.80
CA ASP A 429 6.10 4.85 20.62
C ASP A 429 7.50 4.60 20.07
N SER A 430 7.75 4.97 18.80
CA SER A 430 8.99 4.62 18.10
C SER A 430 9.30 3.11 18.13
N ASN A 431 8.25 2.27 18.14
CA ASN A 431 8.35 0.81 18.15
C ASN A 431 8.28 0.27 16.72
N TYR A 432 9.34 0.53 15.96
CA TYR A 432 9.40 0.23 14.52
C TYR A 432 9.37 -1.27 14.23
N LYS A 433 9.99 -2.10 15.11
CA LYS A 433 10.00 -3.57 14.99
C LYS A 433 8.59 -4.15 14.98
N MET A 434 7.74 -3.77 15.93
CA MET A 434 6.36 -4.28 16.02
C MET A 434 5.46 -3.69 14.93
N ALA A 435 5.64 -2.40 14.62
CA ALA A 435 4.95 -1.77 13.49
C ALA A 435 5.24 -2.50 12.17
N SER A 436 6.50 -2.88 11.94
CA SER A 436 6.91 -3.62 10.73
C SER A 436 6.31 -5.02 10.67
N VAL A 437 6.26 -5.74 11.78
CA VAL A 437 5.60 -7.08 11.84
C VAL A 437 4.11 -6.98 11.51
N ILE A 438 3.41 -6.00 12.09
CA ILE A 438 1.99 -5.76 11.79
C ILE A 438 1.81 -5.38 10.32
N GLY A 439 2.70 -4.52 9.78
CA GLY A 439 2.68 -4.14 8.37
C GLY A 439 2.83 -5.33 7.42
N ILE A 440 3.72 -6.28 7.72
CA ILE A 440 3.87 -7.52 6.95
C ILE A 440 2.57 -8.34 6.99
N ILE A 441 1.94 -8.48 8.17
CA ILE A 441 0.70 -9.24 8.30
C ILE A 441 -0.44 -8.58 7.51
N VAL A 442 -0.58 -7.25 7.61
CA VAL A 442 -1.56 -6.50 6.82
C VAL A 442 -1.32 -6.72 5.32
N PHE A 443 -0.07 -6.62 4.88
CA PHE A 443 0.29 -6.89 3.48
C PHE A 443 -0.10 -8.31 3.05
N LEU A 444 0.20 -9.33 3.86
CA LEU A 444 -0.16 -10.71 3.54
C LEU A 444 -1.67 -10.92 3.47
N ILE A 445 -2.44 -10.35 4.40
CA ILE A 445 -3.91 -10.40 4.38
C ILE A 445 -4.45 -9.76 3.09
N CYS A 446 -3.96 -8.56 2.75
CA CYS A 446 -4.38 -7.86 1.53
C CYS A 446 -3.98 -8.62 0.26
N ALA A 447 -2.76 -9.16 0.20
CA ALA A 447 -2.26 -9.92 -0.94
C ALA A 447 -3.06 -11.21 -1.15
N LEU A 448 -3.30 -11.98 -0.08
CA LEU A 448 -4.11 -13.20 -0.15
C LEU A 448 -5.56 -12.88 -0.53
N GLY A 449 -6.16 -11.85 0.07
CA GLY A 449 -7.51 -11.39 -0.27
C GLY A 449 -7.62 -10.99 -1.74
N THR A 450 -6.62 -10.26 -2.26
CA THR A 450 -6.56 -9.87 -3.67
C THR A 450 -6.43 -11.08 -4.59
N LEU A 451 -5.46 -11.96 -4.33
CA LEU A 451 -5.22 -13.14 -5.16
C LEU A 451 -6.44 -14.07 -5.23
N LEU A 452 -7.08 -14.34 -4.08
CA LEU A 452 -8.27 -15.18 -4.02
C LEU A 452 -9.46 -14.56 -4.76
N SER A 453 -9.65 -13.25 -4.63
CA SER A 453 -10.77 -12.54 -5.27
C SER A 453 -10.57 -12.43 -6.78
N PHE A 454 -9.39 -12.01 -7.24
CA PHE A 454 -9.11 -11.90 -8.67
C PHE A 454 -9.05 -13.25 -9.38
N SER A 455 -8.54 -14.29 -8.72
CA SER A 455 -8.52 -15.64 -9.32
C SER A 455 -9.94 -16.18 -9.59
N ARG A 456 -10.92 -15.80 -8.78
CA ARG A 456 -12.34 -16.14 -9.01
C ARG A 456 -12.93 -15.29 -10.13
N LEU A 457 -12.72 -13.97 -10.10
CA LEU A 457 -13.22 -13.06 -11.13
C LEU A 457 -12.68 -13.40 -12.53
N LEU A 458 -11.40 -13.80 -12.65
CA LEU A 458 -10.82 -14.22 -13.93
C LEU A 458 -11.34 -15.57 -14.44
N LYS A 459 -11.80 -16.46 -13.55
CA LYS A 459 -12.43 -17.72 -13.96
C LYS A 459 -13.87 -17.51 -14.45
N ASP A 460 -14.57 -16.52 -13.88
CA ASP A 460 -15.95 -16.18 -14.25
C ASP A 460 -16.06 -15.19 -15.41
N ASN A 461 -14.92 -14.68 -15.94
CA ASN A 461 -14.89 -13.84 -17.14
C ASN A 461 -15.24 -14.67 -18.39
N ARG A 462 -16.45 -15.12 -18.49
CA ARG A 462 -17.11 -15.45 -19.75
C ARG A 462 -17.58 -14.14 -20.35
N GLU A 463 -16.68 -13.44 -21.01
CA GLU A 463 -17.00 -12.27 -21.87
C GLU A 463 -18.07 -12.61 -22.92
N GLU A 464 -18.27 -13.90 -23.21
CA GLU A 464 -19.22 -14.41 -24.19
C GLU A 464 -20.69 -14.40 -23.72
N ASP A 465 -20.95 -14.30 -22.41
CA ASP A 465 -22.32 -14.35 -21.88
C ASP A 465 -23.06 -12.99 -21.90
N PHE A 466 -22.40 -11.90 -22.31
CA PHE A 466 -22.96 -10.54 -22.32
C PHE A 466 -22.83 -9.80 -23.67
N GLN A 467 -22.44 -10.49 -24.76
CA GLN A 467 -22.48 -9.94 -26.12
C GLN A 467 -23.79 -10.29 -26.85
#